data_637c900493a46873d753a9967bebb488
#
_entry.id   637c900493a46873d753a9967bebb488
#
_cell.length_a   1.000
_cell.length_b   1.000
_cell.length_c   1.000
_cell.angle_alpha   90.00
_cell.angle_beta   90.00
_cell.angle_gamma   90.00
#
_symmetry.space_group_name_H-M   'P 1'
#
loop_
_entity.id
_entity.type
_entity.pdbx_description
1 polymer ?
#
loop_
_entity_poly.entity_id
_entity_poly.type
_entity_poly.pdbx_seq_one_letter_code
_entity_poly.pdbx_strand_id
1 'polypeptide(L)'
;MHLHNARPLMVLLALALAGCATSALDMAPPSPDTPWPAAAGTGSSAGGYVLPPDPALAAIPPPPSIAPNRRYTLPELIDIAESNNPHTRIAWDVARTAALAAGVAESSYLPNITASALGAYQDDSAQNTIQGFDTNGNSQAHGVISAISLNWLLFDFGERSATIEAAKQGSAISNIAFTQAHQQVIYNVSLAFYAYAAARAHAVSAAQAQSNAQAVQAAAEARHEHGVGTVVDVAQAAQATAQARLAVVQADGGVQDAYLALLNAMGISPLVRMKIADLASRNLSPALDAPVQAIVAEALAQRPDIASAYAAQQQSLANVHAAQAEFLPKVFLSASGDYNSGGLDVTSIPGVGQQATTGNISGSHFGGIIMAGITVPIYDGGIRAAALAQTEASADSANAALDQTRDEATRQVVSAENALHTNLAAYSASQSVVSAAQTTYNAALSAYQNGVGSVTDATLAETQLLQAQDTESDSYSAALSAAATLAFTAGALGAAPQ
;
A
#
# COMPACT_ATOMS: atom_id res chain seq x y z
N MET A 1 -45.16 -14.02 -46.87
CA MET A 1 -44.42 -15.28 -46.81
C MET A 1 -42.98 -15.04 -47.26
N HIS A 2 -42.15 -14.33 -46.44
CA HIS A 2 -40.72 -14.14 -46.67
C HIS A 2 -40.02 -13.77 -45.36
N LEU A 3 -40.05 -14.66 -44.36
CA LEU A 3 -39.36 -14.50 -43.09
C LEU A 3 -38.27 -15.60 -42.83
N HIS A 4 -37.89 -16.34 -43.90
CA HIS A 4 -37.01 -17.52 -43.72
C HIS A 4 -35.53 -17.27 -44.07
N ASN A 5 -35.16 -16.12 -44.71
CA ASN A 5 -33.78 -15.89 -45.15
C ASN A 5 -32.93 -14.96 -44.26
N ALA A 6 -33.49 -14.40 -43.15
CA ALA A 6 -32.73 -13.54 -42.28
C ALA A 6 -31.90 -14.28 -41.18
N ARG A 7 -32.24 -15.55 -40.94
CA ARG A 7 -31.56 -16.35 -39.90
C ARG A 7 -30.09 -16.67 -40.19
N PRO A 8 -29.67 -17.04 -41.42
CA PRO A 8 -28.27 -17.30 -41.69
C PRO A 8 -27.41 -16.06 -41.66
N LEU A 9 -27.95 -14.87 -42.00
CA LEU A 9 -27.19 -13.62 -41.96
C LEU A 9 -26.92 -13.13 -40.54
N MET A 10 -27.88 -13.29 -39.62
CA MET A 10 -27.69 -12.96 -38.20
C MET A 10 -26.69 -13.91 -37.52
N VAL A 11 -26.67 -15.18 -37.87
CA VAL A 11 -25.72 -16.15 -37.34
C VAL A 11 -24.30 -15.88 -37.86
N LEU A 12 -24.16 -15.49 -39.13
CA LEU A 12 -22.88 -15.07 -39.72
C LEU A 12 -22.35 -13.77 -39.11
N LEU A 13 -23.23 -12.78 -38.82
CA LEU A 13 -22.85 -11.54 -38.15
C LEU A 13 -22.45 -11.76 -36.69
N ALA A 14 -23.13 -12.68 -35.97
CA ALA A 14 -22.77 -13.05 -34.59
C ALA A 14 -21.44 -13.82 -34.53
N LEU A 15 -21.14 -14.64 -35.53
CA LEU A 15 -19.86 -15.37 -35.65
C LEU A 15 -18.69 -14.42 -36.01
N ALA A 16 -18.94 -13.38 -36.81
CA ALA A 16 -17.94 -12.37 -37.15
C ALA A 16 -17.59 -11.46 -35.95
N LEU A 17 -18.57 -11.15 -35.08
CA LEU A 17 -18.36 -10.38 -33.84
C LEU A 17 -17.65 -11.21 -32.73
N ALA A 18 -17.84 -12.53 -32.72
CA ALA A 18 -17.13 -13.41 -31.76
C ALA A 18 -15.63 -13.53 -32.07
N GLY A 19 -15.23 -13.39 -33.36
CA GLY A 19 -13.83 -13.50 -33.78
C GLY A 19 -12.94 -12.38 -33.26
N CYS A 20 -13.47 -11.17 -33.09
CA CYS A 20 -12.67 -10.03 -32.58
C CYS A 20 -12.35 -10.11 -31.08
N ALA A 21 -13.17 -10.79 -30.26
CA ALA A 21 -12.94 -10.93 -28.84
C ALA A 21 -11.95 -12.07 -28.50
N THR A 22 -11.91 -13.12 -29.33
CA THR A 22 -11.00 -14.26 -29.11
C THR A 22 -9.58 -14.01 -29.60
N SER A 23 -9.37 -13.05 -30.53
CA SER A 23 -8.03 -12.63 -30.94
C SER A 23 -7.25 -11.93 -29.81
N ALA A 24 -7.94 -11.43 -28.78
CA ALA A 24 -7.28 -10.88 -27.59
C ALA A 24 -6.54 -11.96 -26.75
N LEU A 25 -6.83 -13.24 -26.93
CA LEU A 25 -6.09 -14.33 -26.30
C LEU A 25 -4.66 -14.45 -26.82
N ASP A 26 -4.34 -13.90 -27.99
CA ASP A 26 -2.99 -13.82 -28.52
C ASP A 26 -2.10 -12.89 -27.66
N MET A 27 -2.69 -12.06 -26.79
CA MET A 27 -2.00 -11.22 -25.81
C MET A 27 -1.81 -11.92 -24.45
N ALA A 28 -2.16 -13.20 -24.33
CA ALA A 28 -2.05 -14.00 -23.13
C ALA A 28 -1.12 -15.21 -23.34
N PRO A 29 -0.50 -15.77 -22.27
CA PRO A 29 0.27 -16.99 -22.38
C PRO A 29 -0.54 -18.13 -23.03
N PRO A 30 0.02 -18.91 -23.95
CA PRO A 30 -0.70 -19.98 -24.65
C PRO A 30 -0.99 -21.18 -23.72
N SER A 31 -0.21 -21.37 -22.65
CA SER A 31 -0.40 -22.44 -21.67
C SER A 31 0.19 -22.03 -20.31
N PRO A 32 -0.28 -22.62 -19.19
CA PRO A 32 0.17 -22.24 -17.85
C PRO A 32 1.61 -22.70 -17.52
N ASP A 33 2.19 -23.58 -18.30
CA ASP A 33 3.54 -24.12 -18.13
C ASP A 33 4.57 -23.45 -19.04
N THR A 34 4.12 -22.52 -19.91
CA THR A 34 5.01 -21.81 -20.82
C THR A 34 5.24 -20.39 -20.33
N PRO A 35 6.49 -20.03 -19.93
CA PRO A 35 6.82 -18.66 -19.56
C PRO A 35 6.49 -17.67 -20.69
N TRP A 36 5.93 -16.51 -20.33
CA TRP A 36 5.56 -15.43 -21.24
C TRP A 36 6.59 -14.30 -21.14
N PRO A 37 7.73 -14.38 -21.84
CA PRO A 37 8.80 -13.39 -21.74
C PRO A 37 8.41 -12.06 -22.40
N ALA A 38 9.16 -11.01 -22.10
CA ALA A 38 9.07 -9.77 -22.86
C ALA A 38 9.47 -10.01 -24.32
N ALA A 39 8.64 -9.55 -25.26
CA ALA A 39 8.96 -9.65 -26.69
C ALA A 39 10.15 -8.76 -27.03
N ALA A 40 11.19 -9.32 -27.62
CA ALA A 40 12.36 -8.58 -28.06
C ALA A 40 12.05 -7.84 -29.38
N GLY A 41 11.69 -6.55 -29.27
CA GLY A 41 11.57 -5.63 -30.41
C GLY A 41 10.17 -5.46 -30.98
N THR A 42 9.98 -4.35 -31.69
CA THR A 42 8.75 -4.00 -32.41
C THR A 42 8.62 -4.91 -33.64
N GLY A 43 7.77 -5.92 -33.56
CA GLY A 43 7.39 -6.72 -34.74
C GLY A 43 7.58 -8.24 -34.66
N SER A 44 7.93 -8.79 -33.49
CA SER A 44 8.01 -10.24 -33.33
C SER A 44 6.61 -10.85 -33.13
N SER A 45 6.18 -11.69 -34.07
CA SER A 45 5.02 -12.56 -33.96
C SER A 45 5.25 -13.76 -33.02
N ALA A 46 6.35 -13.82 -32.31
CA ALA A 46 6.64 -14.82 -31.31
C ALA A 46 6.10 -14.33 -29.95
N GLY A 47 5.15 -15.08 -29.40
CA GLY A 47 4.39 -14.77 -28.20
C GLY A 47 5.23 -14.20 -27.04
N GLY A 48 4.76 -13.07 -26.52
CA GLY A 48 5.37 -12.34 -25.40
C GLY A 48 4.63 -11.03 -25.16
N TYR A 49 4.76 -10.44 -23.95
CA TYR A 49 4.20 -9.12 -23.70
C TYR A 49 5.15 -8.01 -24.21
N VAL A 50 4.51 -6.96 -24.77
CA VAL A 50 5.24 -5.78 -25.25
C VAL A 50 4.98 -4.63 -24.31
N LEU A 51 6.05 -4.10 -23.71
CA LEU A 51 5.99 -2.85 -22.96
C LEU A 51 6.74 -1.76 -23.74
N PRO A 52 6.27 -0.50 -23.68
CA PRO A 52 7.04 0.61 -24.25
C PRO A 52 8.42 0.65 -23.61
N PRO A 53 9.50 0.83 -24.35
CA PRO A 53 10.83 0.94 -23.77
C PRO A 53 10.90 2.20 -22.91
N ASP A 54 11.21 2.02 -21.63
CA ASP A 54 11.44 3.12 -20.69
C ASP A 54 12.87 2.99 -20.15
N PRO A 55 13.80 3.88 -20.57
CA PRO A 55 15.14 3.89 -20.03
C PRO A 55 15.20 4.09 -18.52
N ALA A 56 14.17 4.69 -17.91
CA ALA A 56 14.10 4.90 -16.47
C ALA A 56 13.99 3.58 -15.68
N LEU A 57 13.47 2.50 -16.29
CA LEU A 57 13.38 1.18 -15.64
C LEU A 57 14.78 0.57 -15.35
N ALA A 58 15.78 0.90 -16.14
CA ALA A 58 17.16 0.45 -15.94
C ALA A 58 18.01 1.44 -15.12
N ALA A 59 17.48 2.64 -14.83
CA ALA A 59 18.19 3.65 -14.10
C ALA A 59 18.16 3.34 -12.60
N ILE A 60 19.33 3.33 -11.97
CA ILE A 60 19.44 3.24 -10.51
C ILE A 60 18.89 4.57 -9.92
N PRO A 61 17.90 4.54 -9.01
CA PRO A 61 17.41 5.75 -8.38
C PRO A 61 18.55 6.53 -7.73
N PRO A 62 18.60 7.86 -7.88
CA PRO A 62 19.64 8.65 -7.25
C PRO A 62 19.58 8.45 -5.72
N PRO A 63 20.73 8.26 -5.06
CA PRO A 63 20.76 8.14 -3.62
C PRO A 63 20.31 9.47 -2.99
N PRO A 64 19.67 9.43 -1.80
CA PRO A 64 19.44 10.64 -1.04
C PRO A 64 20.77 11.34 -0.72
N SER A 65 20.75 12.62 -0.40
CA SER A 65 21.96 13.40 -0.07
C SER A 65 22.54 12.92 1.27
N ILE A 66 23.45 11.95 1.21
CA ILE A 66 24.11 11.34 2.37
C ILE A 66 25.57 11.74 2.39
N ALA A 67 26.03 12.26 3.53
CA ALA A 67 27.44 12.58 3.74
C ALA A 67 28.23 11.27 4.10
N PRO A 68 29.18 10.80 3.28
CA PRO A 68 29.78 9.46 3.44
C PRO A 68 30.55 9.27 4.76
N ASN A 69 31.05 10.35 5.34
CA ASN A 69 31.88 10.31 6.55
C ASN A 69 31.15 10.64 7.84
N ARG A 70 29.88 10.99 7.76
CA ARG A 70 29.04 11.28 8.93
C ARG A 70 28.50 9.96 9.50
N ARG A 71 28.49 9.84 10.84
CA ARG A 71 27.74 8.76 11.52
C ARG A 71 26.32 9.24 11.76
N TYR A 72 25.35 8.44 11.36
CA TYR A 72 23.93 8.74 11.48
C TYR A 72 23.33 8.04 12.70
N THR A 73 22.65 8.80 13.53
CA THR A 73 21.88 8.32 14.69
C THR A 73 20.50 7.84 14.27
N LEU A 74 19.80 7.06 15.13
CA LEU A 74 18.45 6.59 14.84
C LEU A 74 17.46 7.71 14.45
N PRO A 75 17.36 8.85 15.14
CA PRO A 75 16.48 9.94 14.70
C PRO A 75 16.81 10.44 13.29
N GLU A 76 18.08 10.62 12.96
CA GLU A 76 18.50 11.07 11.62
C GLU A 76 18.19 10.04 10.53
N LEU A 77 18.26 8.73 10.84
CA LEU A 77 17.85 7.67 9.91
C LEU A 77 16.35 7.68 9.70
N ILE A 78 15.57 7.96 10.73
CA ILE A 78 14.11 8.12 10.65
C ILE A 78 13.78 9.33 9.75
N ASP A 79 14.41 10.48 9.95
CA ASP A 79 14.18 11.67 9.12
C ASP A 79 14.46 11.41 7.62
N ILE A 80 15.55 10.67 7.34
CA ILE A 80 15.89 10.26 5.98
C ILE A 80 14.81 9.31 5.43
N ALA A 81 14.36 8.35 6.23
CA ALA A 81 13.33 7.40 5.82
C ALA A 81 12.01 8.09 5.54
N GLU A 82 11.51 8.95 6.42
CA GLU A 82 10.26 9.67 6.23
C GLU A 82 10.26 10.51 4.94
N SER A 83 11.40 11.09 4.60
CA SER A 83 11.57 11.93 3.41
C SER A 83 11.69 11.14 2.10
N ASN A 84 12.15 9.87 2.14
CA ASN A 84 12.52 9.12 0.94
C ASN A 84 11.72 7.82 0.76
N ASN A 85 10.97 7.36 1.76
CA ASN A 85 10.28 6.08 1.70
C ASN A 85 9.10 6.13 0.72
N PRO A 86 9.02 5.22 -0.26
CA PRO A 86 7.89 5.17 -1.19
C PRO A 86 6.53 4.96 -0.52
N HIS A 87 6.47 4.28 0.64
CA HIS A 87 5.22 4.05 1.37
C HIS A 87 4.59 5.35 1.88
N THR A 88 5.38 6.28 2.42
CA THR A 88 4.88 7.59 2.84
C THR A 88 4.37 8.40 1.65
N ARG A 89 5.08 8.32 0.50
CA ARG A 89 4.67 8.98 -0.74
C ARG A 89 3.33 8.44 -1.27
N ILE A 90 3.19 7.12 -1.32
CA ILE A 90 1.94 6.47 -1.76
C ILE A 90 0.79 6.87 -0.84
N ALA A 91 0.97 6.81 0.48
CA ALA A 91 -0.06 7.19 1.44
C ALA A 91 -0.47 8.67 1.31
N TRP A 92 0.47 9.55 1.05
CA TRP A 92 0.21 10.97 0.78
C TRP A 92 -0.61 11.18 -0.49
N ASP A 93 -0.27 10.50 -1.60
CA ASP A 93 -1.01 10.60 -2.86
C ASP A 93 -2.43 10.02 -2.72
N VAL A 94 -2.63 8.95 -1.93
CA VAL A 94 -3.94 8.39 -1.59
C VAL A 94 -4.77 9.40 -0.79
N ALA A 95 -4.18 10.06 0.21
CA ALA A 95 -4.86 11.10 1.00
C ALA A 95 -5.31 12.29 0.12
N ARG A 96 -4.47 12.72 -0.82
CA ARG A 96 -4.83 13.76 -1.79
C ARG A 96 -5.96 13.33 -2.72
N THR A 97 -5.92 12.10 -3.20
CA THR A 97 -6.99 11.54 -4.04
C THR A 97 -8.32 11.52 -3.30
N ALA A 98 -8.33 11.11 -2.03
CA ALA A 98 -9.52 11.10 -1.20
C ALA A 98 -10.04 12.51 -0.91
N ALA A 99 -9.17 13.48 -0.68
CA ALA A 99 -9.55 14.89 -0.53
C ALA A 99 -10.18 15.45 -1.81
N LEU A 100 -9.62 15.12 -2.99
CA LEU A 100 -10.21 15.50 -4.28
C LEU A 100 -11.57 14.83 -4.51
N ALA A 101 -11.74 13.57 -4.08
CA ALA A 101 -13.04 12.89 -4.15
C ALA A 101 -14.10 13.59 -3.29
N ALA A 102 -13.75 14.10 -2.12
CA ALA A 102 -14.64 14.94 -1.32
C ALA A 102 -15.00 16.26 -2.04
N GLY A 103 -14.02 16.90 -2.70
CA GLY A 103 -14.27 18.08 -3.54
C GLY A 103 -15.18 17.76 -4.74
N VAL A 104 -15.05 16.60 -5.37
CA VAL A 104 -15.97 16.13 -6.43
C VAL A 104 -17.39 15.96 -5.85
N ALA A 105 -17.54 15.39 -4.65
CA ALA A 105 -18.84 15.30 -4.01
C ALA A 105 -19.43 16.71 -3.74
N GLU A 106 -18.64 17.66 -3.25
CA GLU A 106 -19.07 19.05 -3.03
C GLU A 106 -19.51 19.76 -4.32
N SER A 107 -18.90 19.40 -5.46
CA SER A 107 -19.28 19.97 -6.76
C SER A 107 -20.73 19.65 -7.17
N SER A 108 -21.35 18.64 -6.55
CA SER A 108 -22.78 18.31 -6.76
C SER A 108 -23.74 19.45 -6.36
N TYR A 109 -23.30 20.42 -5.56
CA TYR A 109 -24.06 21.64 -5.28
C TYR A 109 -24.08 22.64 -6.43
N LEU A 110 -23.16 22.52 -7.38
CA LEU A 110 -23.01 23.45 -8.47
C LEU A 110 -23.81 22.97 -9.70
N PRO A 111 -24.25 23.89 -10.60
CA PRO A 111 -24.86 23.51 -11.84
C PRO A 111 -23.88 22.78 -12.77
N ASN A 112 -24.38 21.75 -13.47
CA ASN A 112 -23.65 21.12 -14.56
C ASN A 112 -24.04 21.80 -15.88
N ILE A 113 -23.05 22.31 -16.60
CA ILE A 113 -23.22 22.95 -17.88
C ILE A 113 -22.47 22.14 -18.93
N THR A 114 -23.21 21.69 -19.96
CA THR A 114 -22.63 20.93 -21.07
C THR A 114 -22.94 21.62 -22.40
N ALA A 115 -21.97 21.63 -23.31
CA ALA A 115 -22.15 22.04 -24.69
C ALA A 115 -21.93 20.83 -25.59
N SER A 116 -22.82 20.65 -26.57
CA SER A 116 -22.73 19.57 -27.54
C SER A 116 -22.95 20.11 -28.96
N ALA A 117 -22.27 19.51 -29.92
CA ALA A 117 -22.51 19.74 -31.33
C ALA A 117 -22.61 18.39 -32.04
N LEU A 118 -23.70 18.17 -32.76
CA LEU A 118 -23.97 16.93 -33.48
C LEU A 118 -24.21 17.24 -34.93
N GLY A 119 -23.42 16.69 -35.82
CA GLY A 119 -23.69 16.67 -37.27
C GLY A 119 -24.48 15.42 -37.62
N ALA A 120 -25.58 15.58 -38.37
CA ALA A 120 -26.40 14.48 -38.83
C ALA A 120 -26.56 14.54 -40.35
N TYR A 121 -26.51 13.40 -40.97
CA TYR A 121 -26.88 13.19 -42.37
C TYR A 121 -27.84 12.01 -42.43
N GLN A 122 -28.99 12.20 -43.05
CA GLN A 122 -30.02 11.18 -43.23
C GLN A 122 -30.39 11.10 -44.69
N ASP A 123 -30.46 9.90 -45.25
CA ASP A 123 -30.88 9.61 -46.59
C ASP A 123 -31.99 8.57 -46.52
N ASP A 124 -33.22 9.01 -46.82
CA ASP A 124 -34.40 8.15 -46.81
C ASP A 124 -34.93 7.96 -48.21
N SER A 125 -35.08 6.72 -48.64
CA SER A 125 -35.76 6.33 -49.82
C SER A 125 -37.06 5.61 -49.48
N ALA A 126 -38.18 6.17 -49.85
CA ALA A 126 -39.49 5.58 -49.62
C ALA A 126 -40.15 5.20 -50.96
N GLN A 127 -40.60 3.95 -51.03
CA GLN A 127 -41.45 3.49 -52.14
C GLN A 127 -42.90 3.43 -51.64
N ASN A 128 -43.75 4.26 -52.18
CA ASN A 128 -45.18 4.27 -51.86
C ASN A 128 -45.99 3.95 -53.10
N THR A 129 -46.89 2.97 -53.03
CA THR A 129 -47.86 2.66 -54.07
C THR A 129 -49.20 3.31 -53.74
N ILE A 130 -49.55 4.36 -54.37
CA ILE A 130 -50.85 5.03 -54.20
C ILE A 130 -51.72 4.76 -55.46
N GLN A 131 -52.84 4.08 -55.22
CA GLN A 131 -53.83 3.75 -56.31
C GLN A 131 -53.21 3.03 -57.52
N GLY A 132 -52.24 2.17 -57.33
CA GLY A 132 -51.60 1.40 -58.42
C GLY A 132 -50.44 2.09 -59.12
N PHE A 133 -50.07 3.29 -58.69
CA PHE A 133 -48.88 4.00 -59.18
C PHE A 133 -47.77 3.92 -58.12
N ASP A 134 -46.60 3.44 -58.51
CA ASP A 134 -45.39 3.42 -57.61
C ASP A 134 -44.77 4.80 -57.60
N THR A 135 -44.76 5.48 -56.50
CA THR A 135 -44.05 6.74 -56.29
C THR A 135 -42.79 6.47 -55.44
N ASN A 136 -41.62 6.74 -56.04
CA ASN A 136 -40.37 6.74 -55.37
C ASN A 136 -40.05 8.17 -54.89
N GLY A 137 -39.88 8.35 -53.59
CA GLY A 137 -39.45 9.61 -53.02
C GLY A 137 -38.09 9.44 -52.34
N ASN A 138 -37.14 10.27 -52.70
CA ASN A 138 -35.87 10.38 -51.95
C ASN A 138 -35.87 11.68 -51.15
N SER A 139 -35.59 11.59 -49.88
CA SER A 139 -35.36 12.78 -49.05
C SER A 139 -33.98 12.68 -48.39
N GLN A 140 -33.22 13.74 -48.54
CA GLN A 140 -31.91 13.87 -47.85
C GLN A 140 -32.01 15.00 -46.86
N ALA A 141 -31.70 14.72 -45.61
CA ALA A 141 -31.59 15.73 -44.57
C ALA A 141 -30.16 15.78 -44.04
N HIS A 142 -29.63 16.97 -43.93
CA HIS A 142 -28.33 17.19 -43.34
C HIS A 142 -28.39 18.42 -42.44
N GLY A 143 -27.64 18.37 -41.36
CA GLY A 143 -27.64 19.52 -40.46
C GLY A 143 -26.68 19.36 -39.27
N VAL A 144 -26.53 20.46 -38.56
CA VAL A 144 -25.79 20.54 -37.32
C VAL A 144 -26.75 21.01 -36.23
N ILE A 145 -26.80 20.27 -35.16
CA ILE A 145 -27.51 20.60 -33.92
C ILE A 145 -26.44 20.95 -32.87
N SER A 146 -26.46 22.20 -32.42
CA SER A 146 -25.59 22.63 -31.31
C SER A 146 -26.48 22.97 -30.13
N ALA A 147 -26.16 22.47 -28.94
CA ALA A 147 -26.94 22.71 -27.76
C ALA A 147 -26.04 23.03 -26.56
N ILE A 148 -26.49 23.94 -25.71
CA ILE A 148 -25.97 24.18 -24.37
C ILE A 148 -27.08 23.79 -23.41
N SER A 149 -26.75 22.94 -22.45
CA SER A 149 -27.68 22.52 -21.40
C SER A 149 -27.10 22.78 -20.00
N LEU A 150 -27.95 23.26 -19.11
CA LEU A 150 -27.70 23.45 -17.70
C LEU A 150 -28.65 22.52 -16.94
N ASN A 151 -28.08 21.73 -16.04
CA ASN A 151 -28.82 20.90 -15.09
C ASN A 151 -28.34 21.22 -13.67
N TRP A 152 -29.26 21.59 -12.82
CA TRP A 152 -28.96 21.96 -11.44
C TRP A 152 -30.00 21.37 -10.47
N LEU A 153 -29.53 20.55 -9.56
CA LEU A 153 -30.33 20.07 -8.45
C LEU A 153 -30.31 21.15 -7.36
N LEU A 154 -31.44 21.83 -7.15
CA LEU A 154 -31.53 22.95 -6.22
C LEU A 154 -31.67 22.46 -4.77
N PHE A 155 -32.54 21.45 -4.56
CA PHE A 155 -32.84 20.94 -3.21
C PHE A 155 -33.17 19.44 -3.26
N ASP A 156 -32.68 18.67 -2.27
CA ASP A 156 -32.78 17.22 -2.19
C ASP A 156 -32.96 16.71 -0.74
N PHE A 157 -33.39 17.58 0.16
CA PHE A 157 -33.66 17.26 1.57
C PHE A 157 -32.49 16.58 2.32
N GLY A 158 -31.28 16.85 1.90
CA GLY A 158 -30.08 16.42 2.62
C GLY A 158 -29.31 15.25 2.01
N GLU A 159 -29.76 14.67 0.89
CA GLU A 159 -29.04 13.56 0.23
C GLU A 159 -27.62 13.95 -0.14
N ARG A 160 -27.41 15.10 -0.83
CA ARG A 160 -26.07 15.57 -1.18
C ARG A 160 -25.21 15.91 0.04
N SER A 161 -25.83 16.56 1.06
CA SER A 161 -25.07 16.89 2.27
C SER A 161 -24.59 15.64 3.00
N ALA A 162 -25.39 14.58 3.05
CA ALA A 162 -25.01 13.30 3.62
C ALA A 162 -23.95 12.58 2.80
N THR A 163 -24.07 12.60 1.46
CA THR A 163 -23.08 12.04 0.54
C THR A 163 -21.73 12.77 0.66
N ILE A 164 -21.76 14.11 0.77
CA ILE A 164 -20.56 14.92 0.97
C ILE A 164 -19.93 14.62 2.33
N GLU A 165 -20.73 14.46 3.38
CA GLU A 165 -20.24 14.09 4.69
C GLU A 165 -19.57 12.71 4.65
N ALA A 166 -20.20 11.72 3.99
CA ALA A 166 -19.55 10.42 3.78
C ALA A 166 -18.21 10.52 3.04
N ALA A 167 -18.11 11.36 2.01
CA ALA A 167 -16.87 11.60 1.28
C ALA A 167 -15.81 12.30 2.16
N LYS A 168 -16.19 13.25 3.00
CA LYS A 168 -15.32 13.91 3.98
C LYS A 168 -14.76 12.93 5.00
N GLN A 169 -15.59 12.01 5.52
CA GLN A 169 -15.13 10.94 6.40
C GLN A 169 -14.17 9.99 5.69
N GLY A 170 -14.40 9.68 4.41
CA GLY A 170 -13.46 8.93 3.57
C GLY A 170 -12.11 9.64 3.41
N SER A 171 -12.10 10.96 3.27
CA SER A 171 -10.88 11.76 3.28
C SER A 171 -10.18 11.74 4.64
N ALA A 172 -10.93 11.82 5.74
CA ALA A 172 -10.38 11.70 7.10
C ALA A 172 -9.70 10.34 7.32
N ILE A 173 -10.33 9.24 6.90
CA ILE A 173 -9.74 7.89 6.95
C ILE A 173 -8.40 7.85 6.23
N SER A 174 -8.32 8.42 5.02
CA SER A 174 -7.09 8.44 4.22
C SER A 174 -5.99 9.31 4.85
N ASN A 175 -6.33 10.42 5.48
CA ASN A 175 -5.39 11.26 6.22
C ASN A 175 -4.85 10.55 7.47
N ILE A 176 -5.70 9.81 8.18
CA ILE A 176 -5.30 8.98 9.31
C ILE A 176 -4.37 7.86 8.85
N ALA A 177 -4.67 7.20 7.72
CA ALA A 177 -3.81 6.18 7.12
C ALA A 177 -2.44 6.74 6.71
N PHE A 178 -2.36 8.00 6.26
CA PHE A 178 -1.09 8.67 6.01
C PHE A 178 -0.27 8.83 7.30
N THR A 179 -0.87 9.26 8.40
CA THR A 179 -0.22 9.32 9.71
C THR A 179 0.26 7.94 10.18
N GLN A 180 -0.57 6.91 9.98
CA GLN A 180 -0.20 5.53 10.31
C GLN A 180 0.99 5.02 9.48
N ALA A 181 1.08 5.40 8.20
CA ALA A 181 2.21 5.06 7.35
C ALA A 181 3.53 5.66 7.88
N HIS A 182 3.52 6.89 8.38
CA HIS A 182 4.67 7.49 9.06
C HIS A 182 5.07 6.70 10.31
N GLN A 183 4.12 6.41 11.20
CA GLN A 183 4.38 5.62 12.41
C GLN A 183 4.96 4.24 12.08
N GLN A 184 4.46 3.60 11.01
CA GLN A 184 4.96 2.30 10.56
C GLN A 184 6.40 2.38 10.04
N VAL A 185 6.76 3.45 9.31
CA VAL A 185 8.14 3.68 8.85
C VAL A 185 9.07 3.89 10.05
N ILE A 186 8.71 4.75 11.00
CA ILE A 186 9.48 4.99 12.23
C ILE A 186 9.71 3.67 12.98
N TYR A 187 8.66 2.88 13.14
CA TYR A 187 8.71 1.58 13.82
C TYR A 187 9.65 0.60 13.10
N ASN A 188 9.47 0.41 11.79
CA ASN A 188 10.27 -0.52 11.00
C ASN A 188 11.76 -0.13 10.99
N VAL A 189 12.08 1.16 10.85
CA VAL A 189 13.44 1.67 10.89
C VAL A 189 14.06 1.44 12.29
N SER A 190 13.29 1.66 13.35
CA SER A 190 13.75 1.43 14.72
C SER A 190 14.09 -0.04 14.97
N LEU A 191 13.21 -0.97 14.58
CA LEU A 191 13.48 -2.41 14.71
C LEU A 191 14.71 -2.84 13.91
N ALA A 192 14.81 -2.40 12.63
CA ALA A 192 15.96 -2.72 11.79
C ALA A 192 17.27 -2.13 12.32
N PHE A 193 17.23 -0.95 12.92
CA PHE A 193 18.38 -0.34 13.59
C PHE A 193 18.83 -1.15 14.81
N TYR A 194 17.90 -1.61 15.65
CA TYR A 194 18.26 -2.44 16.81
C TYR A 194 18.79 -3.81 16.41
N ALA A 195 18.23 -4.41 15.36
CA ALA A 195 18.75 -5.66 14.79
C ALA A 195 20.15 -5.48 14.19
N TYR A 196 20.42 -4.36 13.51
CA TYR A 196 21.75 -4.02 13.01
C TYR A 196 22.75 -3.83 14.17
N ALA A 197 22.32 -3.18 15.25
CA ALA A 197 23.17 -3.00 16.42
C ALA A 197 23.52 -4.34 17.09
N ALA A 198 22.56 -5.27 17.21
CA ALA A 198 22.81 -6.63 17.72
C ALA A 198 23.79 -7.39 16.82
N ALA A 199 23.59 -7.38 15.51
CA ALA A 199 24.51 -8.04 14.57
C ALA A 199 25.95 -7.49 14.67
N ARG A 200 26.10 -6.18 14.88
CA ARG A 200 27.42 -5.59 15.16
C ARG A 200 28.03 -6.05 16.48
N ALA A 201 27.21 -6.17 17.52
CA ALA A 201 27.67 -6.68 18.79
C ALA A 201 28.15 -8.14 18.66
N HIS A 202 27.42 -9.00 17.95
CA HIS A 202 27.83 -10.37 17.63
C HIS A 202 29.18 -10.42 16.90
N ALA A 203 29.39 -9.52 15.91
CA ALA A 203 30.70 -9.47 15.22
C ALA A 203 31.85 -9.07 16.17
N VAL A 204 31.60 -8.18 17.11
CA VAL A 204 32.57 -7.83 18.16
C VAL A 204 32.84 -9.02 19.11
N SER A 205 31.78 -9.69 19.55
CA SER A 205 31.91 -10.89 20.42
C SER A 205 32.65 -12.03 19.72
N ALA A 206 32.33 -12.28 18.41
CA ALA A 206 33.03 -13.30 17.63
C ALA A 206 34.52 -12.98 17.42
N ALA A 207 34.87 -11.71 17.18
CA ALA A 207 36.25 -11.28 17.07
C ALA A 207 37.01 -11.45 18.42
N GLN A 208 36.35 -11.16 19.55
CA GLN A 208 36.92 -11.40 20.87
C GLN A 208 37.09 -12.90 21.15
N ALA A 209 36.10 -13.73 20.77
CA ALA A 209 36.18 -15.17 20.89
C ALA A 209 37.35 -15.77 20.06
N GLN A 210 37.55 -15.24 18.85
CA GLN A 210 38.72 -15.63 18.04
C GLN A 210 40.04 -15.29 18.75
N SER A 211 40.14 -14.10 19.33
CA SER A 211 41.31 -13.70 20.10
C SER A 211 41.53 -14.60 21.35
N ASN A 212 40.45 -14.94 22.02
CA ASN A 212 40.48 -15.86 23.17
C ASN A 212 40.93 -17.28 22.78
N ALA A 213 40.39 -17.83 21.68
CA ALA A 213 40.78 -19.14 21.18
C ALA A 213 42.25 -19.17 20.72
N GLN A 214 42.75 -18.10 20.13
CA GLN A 214 44.19 -17.96 19.79
C GLN A 214 45.07 -17.97 21.08
N ALA A 215 44.62 -17.34 22.17
CA ALA A 215 45.34 -17.37 23.41
C ALA A 215 45.40 -18.79 24.03
N VAL A 216 44.30 -19.56 23.93
CA VAL A 216 44.27 -20.96 24.33
C VAL A 216 45.20 -21.82 23.47
N GLN A 217 45.21 -21.59 22.11
CA GLN A 217 46.05 -22.30 21.20
C GLN A 217 47.55 -22.03 21.50
N ALA A 218 47.92 -20.77 21.69
CA ALA A 218 49.28 -20.40 22.02
C ALA A 218 49.75 -21.04 23.34
N ALA A 219 48.87 -21.12 24.33
CA ALA A 219 49.18 -21.83 25.57
C ALA A 219 49.37 -23.35 25.38
N ALA A 220 48.55 -23.97 24.49
CA ALA A 220 48.71 -25.39 24.13
C ALA A 220 50.01 -25.69 23.44
N GLU A 221 50.37 -24.85 22.48
CA GLU A 221 51.66 -24.95 21.74
C GLU A 221 52.87 -24.80 22.68
N ALA A 222 52.88 -23.78 23.53
CA ALA A 222 53.94 -23.57 24.50
C ALA A 222 54.08 -24.75 25.47
N ARG A 223 52.99 -25.30 25.98
CA ARG A 223 53.03 -26.50 26.86
C ARG A 223 53.54 -27.73 26.14
N HIS A 224 53.22 -27.91 24.84
CA HIS A 224 53.74 -29.01 24.03
C HIS A 224 55.25 -28.86 23.79
N GLU A 225 55.71 -27.66 23.45
CA GLU A 225 57.16 -27.37 23.26
C GLU A 225 57.95 -27.64 24.55
N HIS A 226 57.37 -27.36 25.72
CA HIS A 226 58.01 -27.67 27.00
C HIS A 226 57.80 -29.11 27.47
N GLY A 227 57.19 -29.98 26.65
CA GLY A 227 57.02 -31.41 26.96
C GLY A 227 55.97 -31.74 27.99
N VAL A 228 55.11 -30.78 28.42
CA VAL A 228 54.06 -30.96 29.41
C VAL A 228 52.63 -30.93 28.79
N GLY A 229 52.51 -30.74 27.44
CA GLY A 229 51.28 -30.79 26.68
C GLY A 229 51.29 -31.89 25.63
N THR A 230 50.14 -32.33 25.17
CA THR A 230 49.99 -33.35 24.13
C THR A 230 49.74 -32.73 22.76
N VAL A 231 50.04 -33.47 21.66
CA VAL A 231 49.66 -33.08 20.30
C VAL A 231 48.15 -32.97 20.14
N VAL A 232 47.36 -33.73 20.93
CA VAL A 232 45.93 -33.68 20.94
C VAL A 232 45.42 -32.33 21.48
N ASP A 233 46.05 -31.80 22.53
CA ASP A 233 45.72 -30.49 23.07
C ASP A 233 45.94 -29.38 22.03
N VAL A 234 47.06 -29.42 21.33
CA VAL A 234 47.35 -28.46 20.23
C VAL A 234 46.33 -28.57 19.10
N ALA A 235 45.98 -29.81 18.69
CA ALA A 235 45.01 -30.04 17.64
C ALA A 235 43.60 -29.56 18.00
N GLN A 236 43.18 -29.79 19.27
CA GLN A 236 41.88 -29.29 19.81
C GLN A 236 41.83 -27.75 19.84
N ALA A 237 42.88 -27.11 20.32
CA ALA A 237 42.97 -25.67 20.40
C ALA A 237 42.99 -25.04 18.98
N ALA A 238 43.73 -25.65 18.02
CA ALA A 238 43.75 -25.24 16.63
C ALA A 238 42.33 -25.37 15.98
N GLN A 239 41.60 -26.46 16.30
CA GLN A 239 40.22 -26.63 15.85
C GLN A 239 39.31 -25.52 16.40
N ALA A 240 39.40 -25.20 17.69
CA ALA A 240 38.63 -24.12 18.31
C ALA A 240 38.93 -22.76 17.69
N THR A 241 40.20 -22.45 17.39
CA THR A 241 40.61 -21.24 16.69
C THR A 241 40.02 -21.17 15.28
N ALA A 242 40.01 -22.29 14.53
CA ALA A 242 39.39 -22.35 13.21
C ALA A 242 37.87 -22.15 13.24
N GLN A 243 37.21 -22.71 14.24
CA GLN A 243 35.77 -22.51 14.51
C GLN A 243 35.46 -21.05 14.85
N ALA A 244 36.23 -20.42 15.72
CA ALA A 244 36.08 -19.02 16.07
C ALA A 244 36.30 -18.09 14.85
N ARG A 245 37.28 -18.41 13.97
CA ARG A 245 37.46 -17.69 12.71
C ARG A 245 36.27 -17.82 11.77
N LEU A 246 35.67 -19.01 11.69
CA LEU A 246 34.42 -19.20 10.92
C LEU A 246 33.28 -18.36 11.50
N ALA A 247 33.15 -18.30 12.82
CA ALA A 247 32.14 -17.47 13.51
C ALA A 247 32.30 -15.97 13.15
N VAL A 248 33.53 -15.46 13.09
CA VAL A 248 33.78 -14.06 12.66
C VAL A 248 33.26 -13.83 11.24
N VAL A 249 33.57 -14.71 10.29
CA VAL A 249 33.12 -14.57 8.90
C VAL A 249 31.58 -14.60 8.81
N GLN A 250 30.93 -15.46 9.60
CA GLN A 250 29.46 -15.54 9.65
C GLN A 250 28.86 -14.29 10.28
N ALA A 251 29.43 -13.80 11.37
CA ALA A 251 28.96 -12.59 12.05
C ALA A 251 29.13 -11.34 11.15
N ASP A 252 30.25 -11.22 10.43
CA ASP A 252 30.46 -10.13 9.45
C ASP A 252 29.44 -10.19 8.32
N GLY A 253 29.08 -11.38 7.84
CA GLY A 253 27.98 -11.59 6.90
C GLY A 253 26.66 -11.10 7.47
N GLY A 254 26.33 -11.47 8.72
CA GLY A 254 25.12 -11.01 9.42
C GLY A 254 25.05 -9.49 9.57
N VAL A 255 26.17 -8.82 9.79
CA VAL A 255 26.22 -7.34 9.80
C VAL A 255 25.82 -6.76 8.46
N GLN A 256 26.30 -7.34 7.33
CA GLN A 256 25.93 -6.86 6.00
C GLN A 256 24.44 -7.07 5.72
N ASP A 257 23.90 -8.23 6.07
CA ASP A 257 22.48 -8.53 5.90
C ASP A 257 21.58 -7.59 6.72
N ALA A 258 21.93 -7.36 7.98
CA ALA A 258 21.23 -6.43 8.85
C ALA A 258 21.32 -4.97 8.35
N TYR A 259 22.48 -4.58 7.79
CA TYR A 259 22.65 -3.29 7.15
C TYR A 259 21.72 -3.12 5.94
N LEU A 260 21.63 -4.13 5.07
CA LEU A 260 20.72 -4.12 3.92
C LEU A 260 19.26 -4.08 4.37
N ALA A 261 18.90 -4.81 5.43
CA ALA A 261 17.56 -4.76 6.01
C ALA A 261 17.20 -3.35 6.52
N LEU A 262 18.16 -2.66 7.15
CA LEU A 262 17.98 -1.27 7.60
C LEU A 262 17.75 -0.32 6.42
N LEU A 263 18.55 -0.40 5.35
CA LEU A 263 18.36 0.41 4.14
C LEU A 263 16.99 0.14 3.49
N ASN A 264 16.56 -1.12 3.47
CA ASN A 264 15.24 -1.50 2.97
C ASN A 264 14.10 -0.91 3.83
N ALA A 265 14.22 -0.96 5.15
CA ALA A 265 13.24 -0.35 6.06
C ALA A 265 13.15 1.18 5.85
N MET A 266 14.28 1.83 5.55
CA MET A 266 14.33 3.25 5.20
C MET A 266 13.76 3.56 3.80
N GLY A 267 13.56 2.55 2.94
CA GLY A 267 13.08 2.74 1.56
C GLY A 267 14.12 3.36 0.63
N ILE A 268 15.40 3.19 0.92
CA ILE A 268 16.51 3.72 0.11
C ILE A 268 17.30 2.62 -0.58
N SER A 269 18.05 2.99 -1.63
CA SER A 269 18.81 2.03 -2.43
C SER A 269 19.82 1.24 -1.59
N PRO A 270 19.92 -0.09 -1.76
CA PRO A 270 20.92 -0.93 -1.07
C PRO A 270 22.36 -0.63 -1.49
N LEU A 271 22.58 0.16 -2.54
CA LEU A 271 23.90 0.59 -2.99
C LEU A 271 24.47 1.78 -2.21
N VAL A 272 23.64 2.40 -1.38
CA VAL A 272 24.05 3.51 -0.50
C VAL A 272 25.06 3.02 0.53
N ARG A 273 26.10 3.81 0.78
CA ARG A 273 27.08 3.56 1.84
C ARG A 273 27.00 4.70 2.86
N MET A 274 26.59 4.37 4.08
CA MET A 274 26.55 5.32 5.20
C MET A 274 27.16 4.68 6.44
N LYS A 275 27.68 5.51 7.34
CA LYS A 275 28.14 5.05 8.64
C LYS A 275 27.02 5.22 9.65
N ILE A 276 26.66 4.13 10.30
CA ILE A 276 25.65 4.13 11.36
C ILE A 276 26.34 4.38 12.68
N ALA A 277 25.76 5.25 13.51
CA ALA A 277 26.25 5.47 14.87
C ALA A 277 26.04 4.22 15.72
N ASP A 278 26.98 3.99 16.63
CA ASP A 278 26.84 2.90 17.60
C ASP A 278 25.64 3.18 18.51
N LEU A 279 24.93 2.14 18.89
CA LEU A 279 23.86 2.24 19.85
C LEU A 279 24.47 2.62 21.21
N ALA A 280 24.08 3.79 21.74
CA ALA A 280 24.52 4.17 23.07
C ALA A 280 23.96 3.18 24.10
N SER A 281 24.85 2.62 24.94
CA SER A 281 24.41 1.79 26.05
C SER A 281 23.55 2.62 27.00
N ARG A 282 22.30 2.23 27.17
CA ARG A 282 21.38 2.83 28.13
C ARG A 282 21.20 1.83 29.30
N ASN A 283 21.19 2.35 30.50
CA ASN A 283 20.79 1.53 31.64
C ASN A 283 19.25 1.35 31.55
N LEU A 284 18.81 0.15 31.17
CA LEU A 284 17.39 -0.16 31.04
C LEU A 284 16.89 -0.59 32.43
N SER A 285 16.02 0.22 33.02
CA SER A 285 15.38 -0.15 34.33
C SER A 285 14.23 -1.13 34.04
N PRO A 286 14.15 -2.23 34.83
CA PRO A 286 13.02 -3.15 34.71
C PRO A 286 11.71 -2.61 35.31
N ALA A 287 11.73 -1.46 35.99
CA ALA A 287 10.54 -0.84 36.58
C ALA A 287 9.79 -0.02 35.52
N LEU A 288 8.57 -0.43 35.22
CA LEU A 288 7.58 0.40 34.53
C LEU A 288 6.69 1.01 35.60
N ASP A 289 6.70 2.36 35.70
CA ASP A 289 5.99 3.07 36.80
C ASP A 289 4.50 3.25 36.54
N ALA A 290 4.03 3.10 35.28
CA ALA A 290 2.64 3.31 34.89
C ALA A 290 1.83 2.00 34.93
N PRO A 291 0.62 1.99 35.54
CA PRO A 291 -0.26 0.84 35.47
C PRO A 291 -0.73 0.61 34.03
N VAL A 292 -0.80 -0.66 33.60
CA VAL A 292 -1.19 -1.04 32.24
C VAL A 292 -2.53 -0.44 31.79
N GLN A 293 -3.47 -0.27 32.74
CA GLN A 293 -4.77 0.36 32.45
C GLN A 293 -4.64 1.81 31.99
N ALA A 294 -3.66 2.56 32.52
CA ALA A 294 -3.42 3.94 32.09
C ALA A 294 -2.83 3.96 30.67
N ILE A 295 -1.89 3.07 30.37
CA ILE A 295 -1.30 2.92 29.04
C ILE A 295 -2.38 2.54 28.01
N VAL A 296 -3.28 1.61 28.36
CA VAL A 296 -4.42 1.22 27.50
C VAL A 296 -5.35 2.41 27.26
N ALA A 297 -5.72 3.15 28.30
CA ALA A 297 -6.62 4.30 28.16
C ALA A 297 -6.03 5.40 27.25
N GLU A 298 -4.74 5.68 27.38
CA GLU A 298 -4.01 6.62 26.54
C GLU A 298 -3.93 6.12 25.09
N ALA A 299 -3.59 4.84 24.90
CA ALA A 299 -3.54 4.21 23.57
C ALA A 299 -4.88 4.27 22.85
N LEU A 300 -6.00 3.96 23.53
CA LEU A 300 -7.33 4.03 22.93
C LEU A 300 -7.71 5.44 22.47
N ALA A 301 -7.13 6.48 23.08
CA ALA A 301 -7.39 7.87 22.70
C ALA A 301 -6.50 8.35 21.52
N GLN A 302 -5.33 7.76 21.31
CA GLN A 302 -4.31 8.28 20.38
C GLN A 302 -4.11 7.41 19.14
N ARG A 303 -4.58 6.17 19.12
CA ARG A 303 -4.33 5.21 18.03
C ARG A 303 -5.02 5.60 16.73
N PRO A 304 -4.26 5.66 15.61
CA PRO A 304 -4.82 6.00 14.31
C PRO A 304 -5.83 4.97 13.79
N ASP A 305 -5.65 3.66 14.07
CA ASP A 305 -6.57 2.62 13.61
C ASP A 305 -7.96 2.75 14.25
N ILE A 306 -8.05 3.13 15.53
CA ILE A 306 -9.31 3.41 16.22
C ILE A 306 -9.99 4.66 15.63
N ALA A 307 -9.21 5.73 15.41
CA ALA A 307 -9.70 6.94 14.78
C ALA A 307 -10.22 6.67 13.34
N SER A 308 -9.53 5.81 12.59
CA SER A 308 -9.95 5.37 11.25
C SER A 308 -11.24 4.56 11.30
N ALA A 309 -11.37 3.61 12.22
CA ALA A 309 -12.58 2.80 12.39
C ALA A 309 -13.78 3.68 12.83
N TYR A 310 -13.56 4.67 13.69
CA TYR A 310 -14.57 5.64 14.06
C TYR A 310 -15.02 6.51 12.88
N ALA A 311 -14.09 7.02 12.06
CA ALA A 311 -14.42 7.76 10.85
C ALA A 311 -15.18 6.88 9.83
N ALA A 312 -14.85 5.58 9.73
CA ALA A 312 -15.59 4.63 8.89
C ALA A 312 -17.03 4.40 9.40
N GLN A 313 -17.23 4.35 10.71
CA GLN A 313 -18.56 4.32 11.31
C GLN A 313 -19.36 5.59 10.96
N GLN A 314 -18.76 6.78 11.10
CA GLN A 314 -19.40 8.05 10.73
C GLN A 314 -19.73 8.11 9.24
N GLN A 315 -18.86 7.61 8.38
CA GLN A 315 -19.10 7.48 6.94
C GLN A 315 -20.33 6.61 6.65
N SER A 316 -20.44 5.46 7.31
CA SER A 316 -21.57 4.55 7.14
C SER A 316 -22.88 5.16 7.62
N LEU A 317 -22.88 5.88 8.74
CA LEU A 317 -24.05 6.62 9.22
C LEU A 317 -24.48 7.73 8.24
N ALA A 318 -23.52 8.44 7.66
CA ALA A 318 -23.80 9.42 6.62
C ALA A 318 -24.44 8.77 5.38
N ASN A 319 -24.00 7.58 4.97
CA ASN A 319 -24.62 6.82 3.88
C ASN A 319 -26.06 6.40 4.22
N VAL A 320 -26.38 6.04 5.47
CA VAL A 320 -27.76 5.78 5.91
C VAL A 320 -28.60 7.04 5.74
N HIS A 321 -28.12 8.21 6.16
CA HIS A 321 -28.83 9.47 5.97
C HIS A 321 -29.04 9.81 4.49
N ALA A 322 -28.07 9.53 3.63
CA ALA A 322 -28.22 9.70 2.19
C ALA A 322 -29.34 8.80 1.64
N ALA A 323 -29.34 7.50 2.00
CA ALA A 323 -30.36 6.55 1.59
C ALA A 323 -31.77 6.91 2.12
N GLN A 324 -31.87 7.44 3.32
CA GLN A 324 -33.13 7.96 3.85
C GLN A 324 -33.64 9.16 3.03
N ALA A 325 -32.74 10.06 2.62
CA ALA A 325 -33.09 11.23 1.84
C ALA A 325 -33.55 10.89 0.40
N GLU A 326 -33.18 9.71 -0.12
CA GLU A 326 -33.66 9.24 -1.45
C GLU A 326 -35.19 9.05 -1.52
N PHE A 327 -35.87 8.91 -0.39
CA PHE A 327 -37.34 8.84 -0.35
C PHE A 327 -38.00 10.20 -0.46
N LEU A 328 -37.25 11.28 -0.35
CA LEU A 328 -37.77 12.64 -0.28
C LEU A 328 -37.83 13.31 -1.66
N PRO A 329 -38.67 14.36 -1.83
CA PRO A 329 -38.73 15.08 -3.11
C PRO A 329 -37.42 15.70 -3.51
N LYS A 330 -37.18 15.83 -4.82
CA LYS A 330 -36.01 16.56 -5.37
C LYS A 330 -36.49 17.74 -6.22
N VAL A 331 -35.92 18.92 -5.99
CA VAL A 331 -36.23 20.14 -6.74
C VAL A 331 -35.08 20.42 -7.70
N PHE A 332 -35.37 20.55 -8.97
CA PHE A 332 -34.36 20.77 -9.99
C PHE A 332 -34.66 21.99 -10.86
N LEU A 333 -33.64 22.56 -11.44
CA LEU A 333 -33.69 23.55 -12.50
C LEU A 333 -32.93 23.00 -13.70
N SER A 334 -33.57 23.02 -14.88
CA SER A 334 -32.88 22.73 -16.11
C SER A 334 -33.11 23.86 -17.11
N ALA A 335 -32.11 24.16 -17.91
CA ALA A 335 -32.21 25.10 -19.01
C ALA A 335 -31.47 24.55 -20.21
N SER A 336 -32.02 24.70 -21.42
CA SER A 336 -31.31 24.40 -22.63
C SER A 336 -31.52 25.48 -23.66
N GLY A 337 -30.46 25.76 -24.42
CA GLY A 337 -30.52 26.57 -25.64
C GLY A 337 -29.94 25.74 -26.77
N ASP A 338 -30.66 25.67 -27.87
CA ASP A 338 -30.23 24.94 -29.07
C ASP A 338 -30.20 25.80 -30.31
N TYR A 339 -29.24 25.53 -31.15
CA TYR A 339 -29.14 26.09 -32.48
C TYR A 339 -29.11 24.94 -33.49
N ASN A 340 -30.13 24.91 -34.31
CA ASN A 340 -30.30 23.93 -35.37
C ASN A 340 -30.11 24.62 -36.73
N SER A 341 -29.22 24.07 -37.54
CA SER A 341 -28.98 24.55 -38.91
C SER A 341 -28.91 23.34 -39.84
N GLY A 342 -29.71 23.35 -40.90
CA GLY A 342 -29.70 22.22 -41.83
C GLY A 342 -30.49 22.47 -43.08
N GLY A 343 -30.44 21.51 -44.01
CA GLY A 343 -31.19 21.46 -45.24
C GLY A 343 -31.93 20.14 -45.38
N LEU A 344 -33.10 20.19 -45.96
CA LEU A 344 -33.89 19.04 -46.38
C LEU A 344 -34.11 19.13 -47.88
N ASP A 345 -33.57 18.19 -48.62
CA ASP A 345 -33.77 18.03 -50.06
C ASP A 345 -34.80 16.94 -50.30
N VAL A 346 -35.94 17.28 -50.86
CA VAL A 346 -36.99 16.32 -51.19
C VAL A 346 -37.14 16.29 -52.73
N THR A 347 -36.87 15.14 -53.29
CA THR A 347 -37.08 14.89 -54.72
C THR A 347 -38.28 13.96 -54.85
N SER A 348 -39.33 14.45 -55.55
CA SER A 348 -40.45 13.62 -55.89
C SER A 348 -40.34 13.25 -57.38
N ILE A 349 -40.62 11.98 -57.72
CA ILE A 349 -40.67 11.50 -59.10
C ILE A 349 -42.09 11.73 -59.66
N PRO A 350 -42.27 12.61 -60.61
CA PRO A 350 -43.58 12.87 -61.20
C PRO A 350 -44.01 11.72 -62.09
N GLY A 351 -45.29 11.65 -62.33
CA GLY A 351 -45.88 10.75 -63.34
C GLY A 351 -45.37 11.05 -64.79
N VAL A 352 -45.62 10.08 -65.69
CA VAL A 352 -45.10 10.09 -67.06
C VAL A 352 -45.30 11.46 -67.78
N GLY A 353 -44.17 12.10 -68.12
CA GLY A 353 -44.15 13.33 -68.93
C GLY A 353 -43.93 14.65 -68.16
N GLN A 354 -43.69 14.62 -66.87
CA GLN A 354 -43.34 15.79 -66.07
C GLN A 354 -41.91 15.71 -65.53
N GLN A 355 -41.24 16.87 -65.35
CA GLN A 355 -39.91 16.93 -64.77
C GLN A 355 -39.97 16.77 -63.24
N ALA A 356 -39.06 16.00 -62.68
CA ALA A 356 -38.92 15.86 -61.24
C ALA A 356 -38.66 17.21 -60.55
N THR A 357 -39.46 17.55 -59.57
CA THR A 357 -39.29 18.79 -58.81
C THR A 357 -38.51 18.45 -57.54
N THR A 358 -37.35 19.05 -57.38
CA THR A 358 -36.59 18.96 -56.08
C THR A 358 -36.90 20.23 -55.29
N GLY A 359 -37.45 20.08 -54.13
CA GLY A 359 -37.66 21.16 -53.18
C GLY A 359 -36.52 21.17 -52.16
N ASN A 360 -35.76 22.25 -52.13
CA ASN A 360 -34.71 22.45 -51.12
C ASN A 360 -35.25 23.41 -50.07
N ILE A 361 -35.32 22.91 -48.84
CA ILE A 361 -35.72 23.69 -47.67
C ILE A 361 -34.49 23.78 -46.77
N SER A 362 -33.95 24.97 -46.63
CA SER A 362 -32.85 25.22 -45.66
C SER A 362 -33.33 26.23 -44.62
N GLY A 363 -32.90 26.04 -43.41
CA GLY A 363 -33.24 26.94 -42.30
C GLY A 363 -32.29 26.81 -41.13
N SER A 364 -32.30 27.88 -40.36
CA SER A 364 -31.64 27.88 -39.04
C SER A 364 -32.65 28.32 -37.99
N HIS A 365 -32.64 27.66 -36.86
CA HIS A 365 -33.54 27.94 -35.75
C HIS A 365 -32.75 28.02 -34.44
N PHE A 366 -33.03 29.03 -33.65
CA PHE A 366 -32.57 29.14 -32.30
C PHE A 366 -33.75 28.91 -31.34
N GLY A 367 -33.61 27.95 -30.44
CA GLY A 367 -34.58 27.59 -29.43
C GLY A 367 -33.99 27.66 -28.03
N GLY A 368 -34.84 27.76 -27.03
CA GLY A 368 -34.42 27.68 -25.66
C GLY A 368 -35.61 27.40 -24.72
N ILE A 369 -35.33 26.64 -23.66
CA ILE A 369 -36.33 26.33 -22.65
C ILE A 369 -35.68 26.40 -21.25
N ILE A 370 -36.41 26.89 -20.27
CA ILE A 370 -36.07 26.86 -18.85
C ILE A 370 -37.20 26.15 -18.13
N MET A 371 -36.87 25.16 -17.34
CA MET A 371 -37.81 24.34 -16.57
C MET A 371 -37.34 24.25 -15.12
N ALA A 372 -38.27 24.47 -14.21
CA ALA A 372 -38.10 24.11 -12.78
C ALA A 372 -39.13 23.05 -12.44
N GLY A 373 -38.72 22.03 -11.71
CA GLY A 373 -39.60 20.91 -11.40
C GLY A 373 -39.30 20.27 -10.06
N ILE A 374 -40.25 19.45 -9.62
CA ILE A 374 -40.15 18.63 -8.40
C ILE A 374 -40.37 17.18 -8.84
N THR A 375 -39.46 16.30 -8.47
CA THR A 375 -39.59 14.86 -8.65
C THR A 375 -39.84 14.23 -7.30
N VAL A 376 -40.91 13.46 -7.18
CA VAL A 376 -41.27 12.71 -5.95
C VAL A 376 -41.30 11.24 -6.30
N PRO A 377 -40.43 10.42 -5.70
CA PRO A 377 -40.45 8.98 -5.95
C PRO A 377 -41.64 8.34 -5.19
N ILE A 378 -42.60 7.79 -5.94
CA ILE A 378 -43.81 7.19 -5.34
C ILE A 378 -43.65 5.68 -5.14
N TYR A 379 -43.17 4.97 -6.14
CA TYR A 379 -42.99 3.50 -6.11
C TYR A 379 -41.90 3.07 -7.08
N ASP A 380 -41.04 2.17 -6.60
CA ASP A 380 -39.87 1.65 -7.36
C ASP A 380 -39.67 0.14 -7.19
N GLY A 381 -40.72 -0.58 -6.79
CA GLY A 381 -40.63 -2.03 -6.53
C GLY A 381 -39.84 -2.41 -5.27
N GLY A 382 -39.55 -1.46 -4.38
CA GLY A 382 -38.83 -1.69 -3.13
C GLY A 382 -37.30 -1.51 -3.21
N ILE A 383 -36.77 -0.99 -4.32
CA ILE A 383 -35.31 -0.78 -4.50
C ILE A 383 -34.74 0.12 -3.41
N ARG A 384 -35.37 1.29 -3.13
CA ARG A 384 -34.89 2.21 -2.06
C ARG A 384 -35.00 1.62 -0.67
N ALA A 385 -36.07 0.85 -0.39
CA ALA A 385 -36.20 0.19 0.90
C ALA A 385 -35.11 -0.87 1.12
N ALA A 386 -34.80 -1.63 0.08
CA ALA A 386 -33.69 -2.60 0.12
C ALA A 386 -32.32 -1.90 0.24
N ALA A 387 -32.08 -0.79 -0.47
CA ALA A 387 -30.88 0.01 -0.38
C ALA A 387 -30.70 0.61 1.02
N LEU A 388 -31.76 1.14 1.63
CA LEU A 388 -31.73 1.63 3.00
C LEU A 388 -31.37 0.51 3.98
N ALA A 389 -32.05 -0.63 3.92
CA ALA A 389 -31.74 -1.78 4.78
C ALA A 389 -30.30 -2.28 4.61
N GLN A 390 -29.76 -2.23 3.38
CA GLN A 390 -28.35 -2.55 3.11
C GLN A 390 -27.40 -1.54 3.77
N THR A 391 -27.67 -0.24 3.69
CA THR A 391 -26.83 0.77 4.33
C THR A 391 -26.91 0.71 5.86
N GLU A 392 -28.07 0.42 6.42
CA GLU A 392 -28.25 0.18 7.86
C GLU A 392 -27.43 -1.02 8.33
N ALA A 393 -27.52 -2.17 7.63
CA ALA A 393 -26.69 -3.33 7.94
C ALA A 393 -25.18 -3.04 7.81
N SER A 394 -24.79 -2.19 6.84
CA SER A 394 -23.39 -1.75 6.70
C SER A 394 -22.96 -0.86 7.87
N ALA A 395 -23.84 0.00 8.39
CA ALA A 395 -23.57 0.83 9.56
C ALA A 395 -23.42 -0.01 10.83
N ASP A 396 -24.28 -1.02 11.02
CA ASP A 396 -24.17 -1.97 12.13
C ASP A 396 -22.84 -2.76 12.05
N SER A 397 -22.45 -3.18 10.86
CA SER A 397 -21.16 -3.83 10.62
C SER A 397 -19.96 -2.91 10.95
N ALA A 398 -20.02 -1.63 10.57
CA ALA A 398 -18.98 -0.65 10.88
C ALA A 398 -18.88 -0.37 12.40
N ASN A 399 -20.01 -0.36 13.10
CA ASN A 399 -20.05 -0.25 14.55
C ASN A 399 -19.36 -1.45 15.24
N ALA A 400 -19.70 -2.67 14.83
CA ALA A 400 -19.05 -3.88 15.32
C ALA A 400 -17.53 -3.93 15.00
N ALA A 401 -17.14 -3.43 13.83
CA ALA A 401 -15.73 -3.32 13.45
C ALA A 401 -14.95 -2.34 14.35
N LEU A 402 -15.56 -1.22 14.75
CA LEU A 402 -14.98 -0.29 15.71
C LEU A 402 -14.76 -0.96 17.08
N ASP A 403 -15.73 -1.71 17.59
CA ASP A 403 -15.61 -2.43 18.85
C ASP A 403 -14.52 -3.50 18.77
N GLN A 404 -14.47 -4.27 17.67
CA GLN A 404 -13.40 -5.24 17.41
C GLN A 404 -12.00 -4.57 17.37
N THR A 405 -11.88 -3.39 16.75
CA THR A 405 -10.63 -2.64 16.69
C THR A 405 -10.18 -2.20 18.09
N ARG A 406 -11.09 -1.77 18.95
CA ARG A 406 -10.81 -1.41 20.35
C ARG A 406 -10.33 -2.61 21.17
N ASP A 407 -10.99 -3.76 21.02
CA ASP A 407 -10.59 -4.98 21.73
C ASP A 407 -9.21 -5.45 21.26
N GLU A 408 -8.95 -5.45 19.97
CA GLU A 408 -7.65 -5.81 19.40
C GLU A 408 -6.55 -4.83 19.83
N ALA A 409 -6.83 -3.52 19.84
CA ALA A 409 -5.91 -2.50 20.32
C ALA A 409 -5.54 -2.74 21.79
N THR A 410 -6.54 -3.02 22.63
CA THR A 410 -6.33 -3.35 24.05
C THR A 410 -5.45 -4.57 24.21
N ARG A 411 -5.73 -5.64 23.46
CA ARG A 411 -4.94 -6.88 23.49
C ARG A 411 -3.49 -6.63 23.07
N GLN A 412 -3.27 -5.83 22.01
CA GLN A 412 -1.93 -5.50 21.51
C GLN A 412 -1.11 -4.72 22.52
N VAL A 413 -1.70 -3.72 23.18
CA VAL A 413 -1.02 -2.92 24.20
C VAL A 413 -0.60 -3.79 25.40
N VAL A 414 -1.52 -4.62 25.92
CA VAL A 414 -1.23 -5.53 27.04
C VAL A 414 -0.14 -6.55 26.66
N SER A 415 -0.20 -7.08 25.42
CA SER A 415 0.82 -8.01 24.93
C SER A 415 2.20 -7.34 24.79
N ALA A 416 2.24 -6.11 24.28
CA ALA A 416 3.47 -5.34 24.12
C ALA A 416 4.09 -4.96 25.46
N GLU A 417 3.28 -4.60 26.44
CA GLU A 417 3.72 -4.31 27.80
C GLU A 417 4.31 -5.55 28.47
N ASN A 418 3.62 -6.69 28.42
CA ASN A 418 4.14 -7.97 28.91
C ASN A 418 5.47 -8.37 28.23
N ALA A 419 5.56 -8.16 26.91
CA ALA A 419 6.78 -8.42 26.15
C ALA A 419 7.93 -7.52 26.61
N LEU A 420 7.65 -6.23 26.86
CA LEU A 420 8.65 -5.30 27.38
C LEU A 420 9.16 -5.72 28.77
N HIS A 421 8.27 -6.05 29.68
CA HIS A 421 8.65 -6.57 31.03
C HIS A 421 9.51 -7.83 30.92
N THR A 422 9.12 -8.79 30.09
CA THR A 422 9.85 -10.04 29.93
C THR A 422 11.25 -9.78 29.33
N ASN A 423 11.36 -8.92 28.31
CA ASN A 423 12.65 -8.64 27.67
C ASN A 423 13.59 -7.82 28.58
N LEU A 424 13.07 -6.89 29.39
CA LEU A 424 13.86 -6.16 30.37
C LEU A 424 14.41 -7.11 31.44
N ALA A 425 13.60 -8.04 31.95
CA ALA A 425 14.03 -9.06 32.90
C ALA A 425 15.06 -10.00 32.28
N ALA A 426 14.86 -10.45 31.04
CA ALA A 426 15.80 -11.28 30.29
C ALA A 426 17.14 -10.58 30.10
N TYR A 427 17.15 -9.30 29.76
CA TYR A 427 18.38 -8.50 29.63
C TYR A 427 19.11 -8.41 30.95
N SER A 428 18.45 -8.12 32.07
CA SER A 428 19.06 -8.10 33.40
C SER A 428 19.67 -9.46 33.81
N ALA A 429 18.97 -10.55 33.48
CA ALA A 429 19.47 -11.89 33.73
C ALA A 429 20.70 -12.24 32.88
N SER A 430 20.68 -11.88 31.56
CA SER A 430 21.79 -12.15 30.64
C SER A 430 23.10 -11.46 31.05
N GLN A 431 23.03 -10.25 31.62
CA GLN A 431 24.20 -9.56 32.18
C GLN A 431 24.87 -10.39 33.28
N SER A 432 24.07 -11.03 34.14
CA SER A 432 24.60 -11.91 35.17
C SER A 432 25.26 -13.17 34.60
N VAL A 433 24.69 -13.71 33.51
CA VAL A 433 25.27 -14.86 32.78
C VAL A 433 26.62 -14.49 32.17
N VAL A 434 26.72 -13.34 31.50
CA VAL A 434 27.99 -12.84 30.92
C VAL A 434 29.06 -12.67 32.01
N SER A 435 28.73 -12.06 33.15
CA SER A 435 29.67 -11.88 34.26
C SER A 435 30.19 -13.22 34.81
N ALA A 436 29.32 -14.22 34.99
CA ALA A 436 29.69 -15.56 35.45
C ALA A 436 30.52 -16.30 34.39
N ALA A 437 30.11 -16.24 33.08
CA ALA A 437 30.85 -16.88 31.99
C ALA A 437 32.26 -16.30 31.83
N GLN A 438 32.38 -14.95 31.91
CA GLN A 438 33.69 -14.29 31.87
C GLN A 438 34.62 -14.75 33.01
N THR A 439 34.08 -14.86 34.23
CA THR A 439 34.83 -15.35 35.38
C THR A 439 35.26 -16.81 35.16
N THR A 440 34.37 -17.64 34.63
CA THR A 440 34.64 -19.06 34.35
C THR A 440 35.74 -19.20 33.28
N TYR A 441 35.64 -18.43 32.18
CA TYR A 441 36.66 -18.43 31.13
C TYR A 441 38.02 -18.02 31.65
N ASN A 442 38.12 -16.94 32.41
CA ASN A 442 39.36 -16.44 32.96
C ASN A 442 40.00 -17.48 33.92
N ALA A 443 39.19 -18.15 34.72
CA ALA A 443 39.64 -19.21 35.65
C ALA A 443 40.11 -20.46 34.88
N ALA A 444 39.35 -20.90 33.86
CA ALA A 444 39.70 -22.07 33.07
C ALA A 444 40.99 -21.85 32.23
N LEU A 445 41.15 -20.67 31.63
CA LEU A 445 42.36 -20.30 30.91
C LEU A 445 43.59 -20.29 31.86
N SER A 446 43.44 -19.64 33.04
CA SER A 446 44.52 -19.60 34.02
C SER A 446 44.87 -20.98 34.55
N ALA A 447 43.88 -21.83 34.84
CA ALA A 447 44.12 -23.22 35.28
C ALA A 447 44.85 -24.03 34.19
N TYR A 448 44.47 -23.87 32.92
CA TYR A 448 45.13 -24.52 31.79
C TYR A 448 46.58 -24.05 31.64
N GLN A 449 46.85 -22.76 31.70
CA GLN A 449 48.18 -22.17 31.60
C GLN A 449 49.12 -22.66 32.73
N ASN A 450 48.60 -22.85 33.95
CA ASN A 450 49.34 -23.32 35.11
C ASN A 450 49.39 -24.85 35.22
N GLY A 451 48.79 -25.58 34.26
CA GLY A 451 48.91 -27.06 34.23
C GLY A 451 47.93 -27.83 35.11
N VAL A 452 46.97 -27.18 35.75
CA VAL A 452 45.96 -27.79 36.63
C VAL A 452 44.57 -27.91 35.98
N GLY A 453 44.41 -27.46 34.73
CA GLY A 453 43.19 -27.56 33.93
C GLY A 453 43.43 -28.24 32.58
N SER A 454 42.35 -28.56 31.84
CA SER A 454 42.40 -29.15 30.48
C SER A 454 42.16 -28.09 29.42
N VAL A 455 42.64 -28.33 28.19
CA VAL A 455 42.34 -27.51 27.02
C VAL A 455 40.83 -27.52 26.73
N THR A 456 40.16 -28.65 26.97
CA THR A 456 38.72 -28.83 26.80
C THR A 456 37.93 -27.89 27.67
N ASP A 457 38.31 -27.75 28.97
CA ASP A 457 37.62 -26.82 29.88
C ASP A 457 37.79 -25.37 29.44
N ALA A 458 38.98 -24.98 28.96
CA ALA A 458 39.25 -23.63 28.49
C ALA A 458 38.47 -23.31 27.22
N THR A 459 38.42 -24.24 26.24
CA THR A 459 37.67 -24.04 24.97
C THR A 459 36.16 -24.09 25.18
N LEU A 460 35.65 -24.92 26.11
CA LEU A 460 34.23 -24.95 26.49
C LEU A 460 33.82 -23.65 27.18
N ALA A 461 34.60 -23.16 28.13
CA ALA A 461 34.34 -21.90 28.81
C ALA A 461 34.36 -20.69 27.84
N GLU A 462 35.25 -20.71 26.85
CA GLU A 462 35.29 -19.69 25.78
C GLU A 462 34.00 -19.72 24.94
N THR A 463 33.55 -20.89 24.49
CA THR A 463 32.32 -21.06 23.75
C THR A 463 31.08 -20.58 24.55
N GLN A 464 31.04 -20.90 25.85
CA GLN A 464 29.98 -20.44 26.74
C GLN A 464 29.99 -18.92 26.93
N LEU A 465 31.18 -18.30 27.00
CA LEU A 465 31.31 -16.85 27.08
C LEU A 465 30.78 -16.17 25.81
N LEU A 466 31.15 -16.64 24.60
CA LEU A 466 30.63 -16.15 23.36
C LEU A 466 29.08 -16.23 23.32
N GLN A 467 28.55 -17.40 23.66
CA GLN A 467 27.09 -17.61 23.71
C GLN A 467 26.40 -16.68 24.71
N ALA A 468 26.99 -16.42 25.84
CA ALA A 468 26.49 -15.49 26.87
C ALA A 468 26.47 -14.05 26.35
N GLN A 469 27.54 -13.61 25.70
CA GLN A 469 27.65 -12.26 25.08
C GLN A 469 26.65 -12.05 23.94
N ASP A 470 26.47 -13.06 23.10
CA ASP A 470 25.46 -13.01 22.03
C ASP A 470 24.03 -12.94 22.61
N THR A 471 23.75 -13.75 23.65
CA THR A 471 22.46 -13.71 24.36
C THR A 471 22.20 -12.35 25.02
N GLU A 472 23.22 -11.71 25.59
CA GLU A 472 23.09 -10.36 26.17
C GLU A 472 22.77 -9.33 25.10
N SER A 473 23.47 -9.38 23.96
CA SER A 473 23.26 -8.47 22.82
C SER A 473 21.86 -8.61 22.22
N ASP A 474 21.39 -9.84 22.07
CA ASP A 474 20.03 -10.15 21.60
C ASP A 474 18.97 -9.67 22.60
N SER A 475 19.17 -9.93 23.90
CA SER A 475 18.25 -9.50 24.96
C SER A 475 18.16 -7.97 25.04
N TYR A 476 19.28 -7.26 24.87
CA TYR A 476 19.31 -5.81 24.83
C TYR A 476 18.52 -5.25 23.61
N SER A 477 18.78 -5.79 22.42
CA SER A 477 18.06 -5.43 21.20
C SER A 477 16.57 -5.75 21.32
N ALA A 478 16.22 -6.92 21.89
CA ALA A 478 14.83 -7.32 22.12
C ALA A 478 14.10 -6.40 23.10
N ALA A 479 14.75 -5.94 24.16
CA ALA A 479 14.19 -4.99 25.11
C ALA A 479 13.90 -3.63 24.45
N LEU A 480 14.81 -3.10 23.62
CA LEU A 480 14.61 -1.86 22.87
C LEU A 480 13.52 -2.01 21.80
N SER A 481 13.48 -3.16 21.13
CA SER A 481 12.44 -3.48 20.15
C SER A 481 11.06 -3.61 20.79
N ALA A 482 10.98 -4.20 21.99
CA ALA A 482 9.74 -4.28 22.76
C ALA A 482 9.27 -2.89 23.23
N ALA A 483 10.19 -2.02 23.63
CA ALA A 483 9.87 -0.63 23.98
C ALA A 483 9.32 0.15 22.75
N ALA A 484 9.95 -0.01 21.58
CA ALA A 484 9.45 0.58 20.33
C ALA A 484 8.08 -0.01 19.95
N THR A 485 7.86 -1.30 20.17
CA THR A 485 6.58 -1.97 19.92
C THR A 485 5.49 -1.44 20.85
N LEU A 486 5.79 -1.24 22.14
CA LEU A 486 4.84 -0.63 23.07
C LEU A 486 4.50 0.80 22.65
N ALA A 487 5.49 1.61 22.29
CA ALA A 487 5.26 2.99 21.81
C ALA A 487 4.43 3.02 20.52
N PHE A 488 4.66 2.06 19.60
CA PHE A 488 3.86 1.92 18.37
C PHE A 488 2.42 1.51 18.68
N THR A 489 2.22 0.49 19.50
CA THR A 489 0.88 -0.01 19.88
C THR A 489 0.12 0.99 20.75
N ALA A 490 0.80 1.85 21.47
CA ALA A 490 0.21 2.98 22.19
C ALA A 490 -0.12 4.18 21.30
N GLY A 491 0.27 4.17 20.01
CA GLY A 491 0.06 5.31 19.11
C GLY A 491 1.00 6.50 19.37
N ALA A 492 2.03 6.31 20.20
CA ALA A 492 2.92 7.39 20.65
C ALA A 492 4.08 7.69 19.69
N LEU A 493 4.30 6.88 18.64
CA LEU A 493 5.37 7.13 17.67
C LEU A 493 5.02 8.30 16.75
N GLY A 494 5.94 9.26 16.64
CA GLY A 494 5.75 10.44 15.77
C GLY A 494 4.85 11.53 16.36
N ALA A 495 4.34 11.37 17.57
CA ALA A 495 3.75 12.48 18.31
C ALA A 495 4.86 13.43 18.74
N ALA A 496 4.77 14.71 18.34
CA ALA A 496 5.67 15.72 18.88
C ALA A 496 5.54 15.71 20.41
N PRO A 497 6.64 15.80 21.17
CA PRO A 497 6.55 15.93 22.61
C PRO A 497 5.73 17.21 22.93
N GLN A 498 4.60 17.01 23.64
CA GLN A 498 3.77 18.12 24.13
C GLN A 498 4.49 18.87 25.26
#